data_0cf1d11b1082a9663d9934aa26ca7e67
#
_entry.id   0cf1d11b1082a9663d9934aa26ca7e67
#
_cell.length_a   1.000
_cell.length_b   1.000
_cell.length_c   1.000
_cell.angle_alpha   90.00
_cell.angle_beta   90.00
_cell.angle_gamma   90.00
#
_symmetry.space_group_name_H-M   'P 1'
#
loop_
_entity.id
_entity.type
_entity.pdbx_description
1 polymer ?
#
loop_
_entity_poly.entity_id
_entity_poly.type
_entity_poly.pdbx_seq_one_letter_code
_entity_poly.pdbx_strand_id
1 'polypeptide(L)'
;MGKRADGNDGGASGIAARLTDLHDEVARSAGTLEGRHVDRLRCGRGCRDCCVDGITVFEVEAERIRRHHASLLREGRPHPPGACAFLDPDGACRVYADRPYVCRTQGLPLRWLVRNEAGPTVEYRDICPLNDDPASPLEELGSDECWTLGPVEGRLATLQRELGGEPLRRIGLR
;
A
#
# COMPACT_ATOMS: atom_id res chain seq x y z
N MET A 1 -43.52 -10.97 10.55
CA MET A 1 -42.82 -11.61 9.42
C MET A 1 -41.82 -10.62 8.88
N GLY A 2 -40.59 -10.69 9.37
CA GLY A 2 -39.48 -9.77 8.97
C GLY A 2 -38.76 -10.36 7.75
N LYS A 3 -38.73 -9.63 6.65
CA LYS A 3 -37.84 -9.91 5.51
C LYS A 3 -36.44 -9.58 5.95
N ARG A 4 -35.57 -10.57 5.97
CA ARG A 4 -34.11 -10.39 6.10
C ARG A 4 -33.59 -9.77 4.79
N ALA A 5 -32.70 -8.82 4.93
CA ALA A 5 -32.02 -8.17 3.82
C ALA A 5 -30.86 -9.08 3.33
N ASP A 6 -31.14 -9.94 2.36
CA ASP A 6 -30.17 -10.84 1.71
C ASP A 6 -29.68 -10.21 0.38
N GLY A 7 -29.18 -8.96 0.43
CA GLY A 7 -28.87 -8.22 -0.81
C GLY A 7 -27.44 -7.68 -0.97
N ASN A 8 -26.56 -7.80 0.04
CA ASN A 8 -25.26 -7.09 0.00
C ASN A 8 -24.01 -8.01 -0.06
N ASP A 9 -24.16 -9.32 0.11
CA ASP A 9 -23.02 -10.24 0.18
C ASP A 9 -22.32 -10.45 -1.19
N GLY A 10 -23.08 -10.43 -2.29
CA GLY A 10 -22.52 -10.59 -3.64
C GLY A 10 -21.65 -9.40 -4.07
N GLY A 11 -22.02 -8.19 -3.68
CA GLY A 11 -21.27 -6.97 -3.96
C GLY A 11 -19.92 -6.92 -3.22
N ALA A 12 -19.93 -7.23 -1.93
CA ALA A 12 -18.73 -7.24 -1.10
C ALA A 12 -17.71 -8.33 -1.52
N SER A 13 -18.20 -9.51 -1.94
CA SER A 13 -17.38 -10.60 -2.46
C SER A 13 -16.72 -10.21 -3.79
N GLY A 14 -17.45 -9.57 -4.71
CA GLY A 14 -16.91 -9.08 -5.97
C GLY A 14 -15.84 -8.00 -5.79
N ILE A 15 -16.02 -7.09 -4.83
CA ILE A 15 -15.03 -6.05 -4.51
C ILE A 15 -13.78 -6.68 -3.89
N ALA A 16 -13.92 -7.66 -3.01
CA ALA A 16 -12.78 -8.37 -2.43
C ALA A 16 -11.93 -9.10 -3.48
N ALA A 17 -12.57 -9.72 -4.49
CA ALA A 17 -11.87 -10.34 -5.61
C ALA A 17 -11.10 -9.31 -6.43
N ARG A 18 -11.74 -8.19 -6.82
CA ARG A 18 -11.10 -7.09 -7.56
C ARG A 18 -9.95 -6.43 -6.79
N LEU A 19 -10.05 -6.34 -5.46
CA LEU A 19 -8.94 -5.87 -4.64
C LEU A 19 -7.77 -6.86 -4.67
N THR A 20 -8.05 -8.15 -4.66
CA THR A 20 -7.02 -9.19 -4.79
C THR A 20 -6.31 -9.06 -6.14
N ASP A 21 -7.05 -8.99 -7.23
CA ASP A 21 -6.51 -8.82 -8.58
C ASP A 21 -5.65 -7.56 -8.70
N LEU A 22 -6.09 -6.46 -8.09
CA LEU A 22 -5.33 -5.21 -8.04
C LEU A 22 -4.01 -5.38 -7.27
N HIS A 23 -4.05 -6.02 -6.10
CA HIS A 23 -2.84 -6.28 -5.32
C HIS A 23 -1.86 -7.21 -6.04
N ASP A 24 -2.36 -8.19 -6.79
CA ASP A 24 -1.52 -9.10 -7.58
C ASP A 24 -0.89 -8.37 -8.78
N GLU A 25 -1.62 -7.47 -9.42
CA GLU A 25 -1.09 -6.60 -10.48
C GLU A 25 0.01 -5.68 -9.93
N VAL A 26 -0.23 -5.03 -8.79
CA VAL A 26 0.76 -4.21 -8.09
C VAL A 26 2.01 -5.03 -7.76
N ALA A 27 1.86 -6.24 -7.22
CA ALA A 27 2.98 -7.10 -6.86
C ALA A 27 3.83 -7.50 -8.08
N ARG A 28 3.19 -7.83 -9.22
CA ARG A 28 3.91 -8.14 -10.47
C ARG A 28 4.68 -6.92 -11.00
N SER A 29 4.03 -5.76 -11.03
CA SER A 29 4.65 -4.52 -11.52
C SER A 29 5.78 -4.04 -10.61
N ALA A 30 5.58 -4.12 -9.29
CA ALA A 30 6.62 -3.83 -8.29
C ALA A 30 7.81 -4.79 -8.45
N GLY A 31 7.57 -6.09 -8.59
CA GLY A 31 8.62 -7.10 -8.82
C GLY A 31 9.43 -6.84 -10.09
N THR A 32 8.82 -6.30 -11.15
CA THR A 32 9.53 -5.89 -12.36
C THR A 32 10.49 -4.73 -12.07
N LEU A 33 10.05 -3.73 -11.30
CA LEU A 33 10.90 -2.61 -10.89
C LEU A 33 11.98 -3.06 -9.89
N GLU A 34 11.65 -3.93 -8.95
CA GLU A 34 12.63 -4.53 -8.04
C GLU A 34 13.76 -5.22 -8.81
N GLY A 35 13.43 -5.97 -9.87
CA GLY A 35 14.42 -6.61 -10.72
C GLY A 35 15.32 -5.62 -11.47
N ARG A 36 14.78 -4.46 -11.90
CA ARG A 36 15.58 -3.39 -12.54
C ARG A 36 16.53 -2.68 -11.57
N HIS A 37 16.13 -2.59 -10.31
CA HIS A 37 16.85 -1.88 -9.26
C HIS A 37 17.55 -2.80 -8.25
N VAL A 38 17.85 -4.04 -8.64
CA VAL A 38 18.42 -5.05 -7.73
C VAL A 38 19.71 -4.58 -7.04
N ASP A 39 20.54 -3.80 -7.72
CA ASP A 39 21.79 -3.27 -7.17
C ASP A 39 21.57 -2.09 -6.22
N ARG A 40 20.45 -1.39 -6.35
CA ARG A 40 20.05 -0.25 -5.54
C ARG A 40 19.30 -0.67 -4.27
N LEU A 41 18.36 -1.62 -4.40
CA LEU A 41 17.43 -1.96 -3.33
C LEU A 41 18.09 -2.77 -2.21
N ARG A 42 17.96 -2.28 -0.99
CA ARG A 42 18.39 -2.95 0.25
C ARG A 42 17.23 -3.59 1.01
N CYS A 43 16.03 -3.58 0.39
CA CYS A 43 14.83 -4.17 0.99
C CYS A 43 14.95 -5.68 1.04
N GLY A 44 14.67 -6.26 2.20
CA GLY A 44 14.73 -7.70 2.42
C GLY A 44 14.09 -8.08 3.74
N ARG A 45 14.18 -9.37 4.09
CA ARG A 45 13.64 -9.86 5.35
C ARG A 45 14.35 -9.16 6.52
N GLY A 46 13.57 -8.57 7.43
CA GLY A 46 14.08 -7.82 8.59
C GLY A 46 14.26 -6.32 8.32
N CYS A 47 14.21 -5.86 7.07
CA CYS A 47 14.13 -4.44 6.77
C CYS A 47 12.76 -3.91 7.22
N ARG A 48 12.76 -2.84 8.04
CA ARG A 48 11.55 -2.26 8.65
C ARG A 48 11.55 -0.74 8.71
N ASP A 49 12.49 -0.07 8.07
CA ASP A 49 12.64 1.39 8.16
C ASP A 49 11.43 2.15 7.63
N CYS A 50 10.70 1.57 6.66
CA CYS A 50 9.42 2.10 6.19
C CYS A 50 8.20 1.64 7.02
N CYS A 51 8.38 0.76 8.01
CA CYS A 51 7.31 0.26 8.88
C CYS A 51 7.13 1.17 10.09
N VAL A 52 6.69 2.39 9.85
CA VAL A 52 6.53 3.44 10.87
C VAL A 52 5.09 3.52 11.38
N ASP A 53 4.90 4.20 12.53
CA ASP A 53 3.58 4.60 13.00
C ASP A 53 2.97 5.65 12.06
N GLY A 54 1.64 5.75 12.08
CA GLY A 54 0.92 6.78 11.32
C GLY A 54 0.66 6.42 9.86
N ILE A 55 1.08 5.23 9.38
CA ILE A 55 0.68 4.75 8.06
C ILE A 55 -0.84 4.66 7.98
N THR A 56 -1.41 5.28 6.96
CA THR A 56 -2.83 5.19 6.66
C THR A 56 -3.06 4.45 5.34
N VAL A 57 -4.16 3.71 5.28
CA VAL A 57 -4.54 2.87 4.13
C VAL A 57 -5.98 3.14 3.73
N PHE A 58 -6.38 2.72 2.56
CA PHE A 58 -7.80 2.75 2.18
C PHE A 58 -8.61 1.79 3.07
N GLU A 59 -9.85 2.16 3.38
CA GLU A 59 -10.70 1.33 4.25
C GLU A 59 -10.97 -0.04 3.64
N VAL A 60 -11.06 -0.14 2.31
CA VAL A 60 -11.20 -1.42 1.59
C VAL A 60 -10.03 -2.37 1.85
N GLU A 61 -8.81 -1.84 1.99
CA GLU A 61 -7.63 -2.61 2.34
C GLU A 61 -7.62 -2.99 3.84
N ALA A 62 -8.01 -2.04 4.70
CA ALA A 62 -8.16 -2.31 6.13
C ALA A 62 -9.20 -3.42 6.38
N GLU A 63 -10.29 -3.45 5.60
CA GLU A 63 -11.31 -4.49 5.68
C GLU A 63 -10.76 -5.87 5.27
N ARG A 64 -9.88 -5.94 4.27
CA ARG A 64 -9.18 -7.18 3.93
C ARG A 64 -8.35 -7.70 5.11
N ILE A 65 -7.59 -6.82 5.77
CA ILE A 65 -6.83 -7.19 6.97
C ILE A 65 -7.76 -7.67 8.08
N ARG A 66 -8.88 -6.99 8.34
CA ARG A 66 -9.87 -7.41 9.36
C ARG A 66 -10.40 -8.80 9.10
N ARG A 67 -10.70 -9.15 7.86
CA ARG A 67 -11.24 -10.46 7.48
C ARG A 67 -10.21 -11.58 7.63
N HIS A 68 -9.01 -11.37 7.11
CA HIS A 68 -7.99 -12.42 7.06
C HIS A 68 -7.22 -12.58 8.38
N HIS A 69 -7.18 -11.52 9.20
CA HIS A 69 -6.38 -11.48 10.43
C HIS A 69 -7.21 -11.20 11.68
N ALA A 70 -8.48 -11.64 11.70
CA ALA A 70 -9.40 -11.36 12.80
C ALA A 70 -8.87 -11.82 14.17
N SER A 71 -8.24 -12.98 14.26
CA SER A 71 -7.65 -13.48 15.52
C SER A 71 -6.47 -12.63 15.96
N LEU A 72 -5.59 -12.23 15.02
CA LEU A 72 -4.48 -11.34 15.29
C LEU A 72 -4.96 -9.99 15.85
N LEU A 73 -6.04 -9.44 15.28
CA LEU A 73 -6.59 -8.16 15.71
C LEU A 73 -7.28 -8.22 17.09
N ARG A 74 -7.87 -9.36 17.45
CA ARG A 74 -8.53 -9.53 18.76
C ARG A 74 -7.56 -9.88 19.89
N GLU A 75 -6.56 -10.69 19.62
CA GLU A 75 -5.75 -11.37 20.62
C GLU A 75 -4.27 -10.97 20.56
N GLY A 76 -3.84 -10.48 19.39
CA GLY A 76 -2.45 -10.09 19.16
C GLY A 76 -2.07 -8.82 19.90
N ARG A 77 -0.87 -8.79 20.45
CA ARG A 77 -0.29 -7.55 20.99
C ARG A 77 0.27 -6.74 19.82
N PRO A 78 -0.11 -5.45 19.68
CA PRO A 78 0.53 -4.58 18.69
C PRO A 78 1.99 -4.36 19.05
N HIS A 79 2.83 -4.15 18.03
CA HIS A 79 4.20 -3.70 18.26
C HIS A 79 4.17 -2.35 19.04
N PRO A 80 5.14 -2.08 19.92
CA PRO A 80 5.22 -0.81 20.66
C PRO A 80 5.15 0.42 19.73
N PRO A 81 4.69 1.59 20.25
CA PRO A 81 4.73 2.85 19.51
C PRO A 81 6.13 3.18 18.95
N GLY A 82 6.17 3.86 17.82
CA GLY A 82 7.40 4.19 17.07
C GLY A 82 7.63 3.32 15.85
N ALA A 83 6.85 2.22 15.70
CA ALA A 83 6.86 1.38 14.51
C ALA A 83 5.47 0.81 14.21
N CYS A 84 5.29 0.24 13.03
CA CYS A 84 4.02 -0.34 12.59
C CYS A 84 3.50 -1.38 13.59
N ALA A 85 2.22 -1.28 13.97
CA ALA A 85 1.57 -2.20 14.93
C ALA A 85 1.62 -3.68 14.52
N PHE A 86 1.78 -3.97 13.24
CA PHE A 86 1.82 -5.33 12.69
C PHE A 86 3.21 -5.97 12.68
N LEU A 87 4.24 -5.32 13.16
CA LEU A 87 5.54 -5.98 13.33
C LEU A 87 5.49 -6.99 14.48
N ASP A 88 6.15 -8.12 14.30
CA ASP A 88 6.46 -9.06 15.37
C ASP A 88 7.75 -8.63 16.13
N PRO A 89 8.12 -9.31 17.20
CA PRO A 89 9.36 -8.99 17.94
C PRO A 89 10.64 -9.07 17.09
N ASP A 90 10.64 -9.89 16.04
CA ASP A 90 11.78 -10.07 15.13
C ASP A 90 11.79 -9.05 13.99
N GLY A 91 10.79 -8.14 13.95
CA GLY A 91 10.65 -7.11 12.93
C GLY A 91 10.01 -7.58 11.63
N ALA A 92 9.42 -8.77 11.60
CA ALA A 92 8.67 -9.25 10.43
C ALA A 92 7.20 -8.79 10.47
N CYS A 93 6.63 -8.55 9.30
CA CYS A 93 5.23 -8.14 9.18
C CYS A 93 4.29 -9.34 9.32
N ARG A 94 3.42 -9.34 10.34
CA ARG A 94 2.43 -10.40 10.62
C ARG A 94 1.29 -10.48 9.60
N VAL A 95 1.11 -9.45 8.79
CA VAL A 95 0.10 -9.38 7.72
C VAL A 95 0.73 -9.27 6.33
N TYR A 96 1.95 -9.78 6.15
CA TYR A 96 2.76 -9.57 4.94
C TYR A 96 2.02 -9.93 3.64
N ALA A 97 1.29 -11.04 3.61
CA ALA A 97 0.52 -11.47 2.44
C ALA A 97 -0.61 -10.50 2.08
N ASP A 98 -1.21 -9.87 3.09
CA ASP A 98 -2.32 -8.93 2.96
C ASP A 98 -1.89 -7.47 3.19
N ARG A 99 -0.57 -7.20 3.06
CA ARG A 99 -0.06 -5.83 3.20
C ARG A 99 -0.74 -4.90 2.20
N PRO A 100 -1.10 -3.68 2.63
CA PRO A 100 -1.72 -2.69 1.76
C PRO A 100 -0.82 -2.24 0.61
N TYR A 101 -1.40 -1.59 -0.39
CA TYR A 101 -0.71 -1.05 -1.54
C TYR A 101 0.54 -0.24 -1.18
N VAL A 102 0.41 0.70 -0.25
CA VAL A 102 1.54 1.54 0.20
C VAL A 102 2.73 0.70 0.67
N CYS A 103 2.48 -0.44 1.32
CA CYS A 103 3.54 -1.33 1.81
C CYS A 103 4.14 -2.21 0.70
N ARG A 104 3.48 -2.33 -0.46
CA ARG A 104 3.94 -3.15 -1.59
C ARG A 104 4.92 -2.41 -2.48
N THR A 105 4.88 -1.09 -2.45
CA THR A 105 5.68 -0.22 -3.31
C THR A 105 6.76 0.55 -2.54
N GLN A 106 6.80 0.40 -1.20
CA GLN A 106 7.84 1.01 -0.38
C GLN A 106 9.22 0.46 -0.74
N GLY A 107 10.18 1.39 -0.79
CA GLY A 107 11.56 1.09 -1.17
C GLY A 107 11.86 1.31 -2.65
N LEU A 108 10.87 1.22 -3.53
CA LEU A 108 11.04 1.55 -4.95
C LEU A 108 11.26 3.05 -5.15
N PRO A 109 11.94 3.45 -6.24
CA PRO A 109 11.88 4.83 -6.71
C PRO A 109 10.42 5.21 -7.01
N LEU A 110 9.93 6.25 -6.36
CA LEU A 110 8.56 6.75 -6.51
C LEU A 110 8.57 8.04 -7.34
N ARG A 111 7.52 8.25 -8.12
CA ARG A 111 7.25 9.51 -8.81
C ARG A 111 5.78 9.88 -8.74
N TRP A 112 5.47 11.16 -8.70
CA TRP A 112 4.10 11.65 -8.86
C TRP A 112 4.08 13.02 -9.50
N LEU A 113 2.95 13.35 -10.10
CA LEU A 113 2.74 14.59 -10.81
C LEU A 113 1.77 15.47 -10.03
N VAL A 114 2.17 16.68 -9.73
CA VAL A 114 1.30 17.70 -9.15
C VAL A 114 0.97 18.75 -10.21
N ARG A 115 -0.32 18.88 -10.50
CA ARG A 115 -0.82 19.94 -11.39
C ARG A 115 -1.09 21.19 -10.56
N ASN A 116 -0.38 22.25 -10.85
CA ASN A 116 -0.67 23.56 -10.28
C ASN A 116 -1.86 24.20 -11.03
N GLU A 117 -2.77 24.85 -10.29
CA GLU A 117 -4.00 25.45 -10.87
C GLU A 117 -3.67 26.50 -11.95
N ALA A 118 -2.59 27.25 -11.81
CA ALA A 118 -2.15 28.33 -12.71
C ALA A 118 -0.74 28.15 -13.24
N GLY A 119 -0.16 26.93 -13.18
CA GLY A 119 1.22 26.68 -13.53
C GLY A 119 1.47 25.35 -14.22
N PRO A 120 2.73 25.04 -14.53
CA PRO A 120 3.10 23.76 -15.13
C PRO A 120 2.84 22.60 -14.16
N THR A 121 2.65 21.40 -14.73
CA THR A 121 2.71 20.17 -13.96
C THR A 121 4.13 19.94 -13.49
N VAL A 122 4.32 19.69 -12.20
CA VAL A 122 5.61 19.42 -11.58
C VAL A 122 5.69 17.94 -11.22
N GLU A 123 6.79 17.30 -11.58
CA GLU A 123 7.11 15.95 -11.16
C GLU A 123 7.93 15.98 -9.87
N TYR A 124 7.51 15.18 -8.91
CA TYR A 124 8.23 14.91 -7.66
C TYR A 124 8.69 13.47 -7.65
N ARG A 125 9.78 13.22 -6.97
CA ARG A 125 10.36 11.88 -6.78
C ARG A 125 10.78 11.69 -5.34
N ASP A 126 10.75 10.43 -4.89
CA ASP A 126 11.18 10.03 -3.56
C ASP A 126 11.62 8.57 -3.56
N ILE A 127 12.46 8.19 -2.62
CA ILE A 127 12.91 6.81 -2.40
C ILE A 127 13.22 6.62 -0.91
N CYS A 128 13.16 5.37 -0.45
CA CYS A 128 13.67 5.04 0.88
C CYS A 128 15.15 5.46 1.00
N PRO A 129 15.55 6.18 2.07
CA PRO A 129 16.95 6.62 2.25
C PRO A 129 17.99 5.49 2.20
N LEU A 130 17.61 4.25 2.56
CA LEU A 130 18.48 3.09 2.43
C LEU A 130 18.77 2.68 0.98
N ASN A 131 17.94 3.14 0.05
CA ASN A 131 18.00 2.83 -1.38
C ASN A 131 18.41 4.06 -2.20
N ASP A 132 18.67 5.18 -1.55
CA ASP A 132 19.20 6.36 -2.22
C ASP A 132 20.67 6.13 -2.56
N ASP A 133 21.02 6.33 -3.83
CA ASP A 133 22.35 6.11 -4.35
C ASP A 133 22.88 7.39 -5.04
N PRO A 134 23.82 8.11 -4.40
CA PRO A 134 24.40 9.32 -4.99
C PRO A 134 25.11 9.09 -6.34
N ALA A 135 25.53 7.84 -6.64
CA ALA A 135 26.17 7.51 -7.91
C ALA A 135 25.14 7.29 -9.05
N SER A 136 23.87 7.18 -8.71
CA SER A 136 22.74 7.05 -9.63
C SER A 136 21.57 7.89 -9.11
N PRO A 137 21.62 9.23 -9.32
CA PRO A 137 20.62 10.14 -8.78
C PRO A 137 19.21 9.80 -9.23
N LEU A 138 18.24 9.97 -8.31
CA LEU A 138 16.84 9.66 -8.55
C LEU A 138 16.23 10.47 -9.73
N GLU A 139 16.74 11.68 -9.93
CA GLU A 139 16.33 12.60 -10.99
C GLU A 139 16.70 12.10 -12.39
N GLU A 140 17.71 11.24 -12.51
CA GLU A 140 18.19 10.71 -13.79
C GLU A 140 17.42 9.47 -14.24
N LEU A 141 16.62 8.86 -13.36
CA LEU A 141 15.82 7.68 -13.71
C LEU A 141 14.74 8.03 -14.73
N GLY A 142 14.49 7.14 -15.67
CA GLY A 142 13.34 7.23 -16.57
C GLY A 142 12.00 7.11 -15.82
N SER A 143 10.95 7.63 -16.39
CA SER A 143 9.61 7.51 -15.79
C SER A 143 9.12 6.07 -15.67
N ASP A 144 9.61 5.16 -16.51
CA ASP A 144 9.33 3.73 -16.51
C ASP A 144 10.22 2.95 -15.52
N GLU A 145 11.21 3.61 -14.94
CA GLU A 145 12.05 3.09 -13.86
C GLU A 145 11.52 3.47 -12.47
N CYS A 146 10.45 4.26 -12.41
CA CYS A 146 9.84 4.70 -11.16
C CYS A 146 8.41 4.18 -11.03
N TRP A 147 8.03 3.85 -9.81
CA TRP A 147 6.62 3.60 -9.50
C TRP A 147 5.83 4.91 -9.51
N THR A 148 4.82 5.00 -10.38
CA THR A 148 3.98 6.21 -10.47
C THR A 148 2.85 6.14 -9.45
N LEU A 149 2.81 7.08 -8.50
CA LEU A 149 1.70 7.25 -7.55
C LEU A 149 0.49 7.90 -8.26
N GLY A 150 -0.71 7.58 -7.78
CA GLY A 150 -1.99 8.13 -8.26
C GLY A 150 -2.88 7.10 -8.95
N PRO A 151 -2.42 6.36 -9.98
CA PRO A 151 -3.27 5.43 -10.72
C PRO A 151 -3.89 4.32 -9.85
N VAL A 152 -3.10 3.69 -8.97
CA VAL A 152 -3.57 2.62 -8.08
C VAL A 152 -4.49 3.20 -7.00
N GLU A 153 -4.13 4.33 -6.42
CA GLU A 153 -4.95 5.05 -5.44
C GLU A 153 -6.33 5.41 -6.02
N GLY A 154 -6.39 5.82 -7.29
CA GLY A 154 -7.66 6.09 -7.99
C GLY A 154 -8.54 4.84 -8.10
N ARG A 155 -7.94 3.68 -8.36
CA ARG A 155 -8.66 2.38 -8.40
C ARG A 155 -9.13 1.97 -7.00
N LEU A 156 -8.29 2.13 -5.97
CA LEU A 156 -8.67 1.85 -4.57
C LEU A 156 -9.81 2.76 -4.11
N ALA A 157 -9.76 4.05 -4.44
CA ALA A 157 -10.85 5.00 -4.16
C ALA A 157 -12.16 4.60 -4.85
N THR A 158 -12.09 4.05 -6.06
CA THR A 158 -13.26 3.52 -6.78
C THR A 158 -13.86 2.30 -6.08
N LEU A 159 -13.03 1.32 -5.72
CA LEU A 159 -13.47 0.14 -4.96
C LEU A 159 -14.12 0.52 -3.62
N GLN A 160 -13.52 1.49 -2.93
CA GLN A 160 -14.05 1.99 -1.65
C GLN A 160 -15.41 2.67 -1.80
N ARG A 161 -15.60 3.47 -2.86
CA ARG A 161 -16.90 4.09 -3.16
C ARG A 161 -17.97 3.03 -3.45
N GLU A 162 -17.64 1.99 -4.18
CA GLU A 162 -18.57 0.89 -4.49
C GLU A 162 -18.98 0.10 -3.23
N LEU A 163 -18.13 0.06 -2.19
CA LEU A 163 -18.49 -0.46 -0.87
C LEU A 163 -19.40 0.48 -0.06
N GLY A 164 -19.72 1.67 -0.57
CA GLY A 164 -20.48 2.68 0.13
C GLY A 164 -19.65 3.54 1.09
N GLY A 165 -18.31 3.44 1.02
CA GLY A 165 -17.37 4.28 1.78
C GLY A 165 -17.06 5.61 1.09
N GLU A 166 -16.53 6.57 1.85
CA GLU A 166 -15.97 7.79 1.29
C GLU A 166 -14.71 7.49 0.49
N PRO A 167 -14.61 7.92 -0.79
CA PRO A 167 -13.53 7.51 -1.70
C PRO A 167 -12.11 7.80 -1.18
N LEU A 168 -11.94 8.88 -0.42
CA LEU A 168 -10.64 9.31 0.09
C LEU A 168 -10.44 9.02 1.58
N ARG A 169 -11.38 8.34 2.23
CA ARG A 169 -11.24 7.97 3.64
C ARG A 169 -10.06 7.03 3.83
N ARG A 170 -9.21 7.38 4.78
CA ARG A 170 -8.02 6.59 5.16
C ARG A 170 -8.17 6.13 6.60
N ILE A 171 -7.65 4.92 6.86
CA ILE A 171 -7.66 4.29 8.19
C ILE A 171 -6.21 4.10 8.63
N GLY A 172 -5.90 4.46 9.87
CA GLY A 172 -4.60 4.17 10.47
C GLY A 172 -4.41 2.67 10.69
N LEU A 173 -3.18 2.20 10.54
CA LEU A 173 -2.81 0.80 10.81
C LEU A 173 -2.57 0.52 12.31
N ARG A 174 -2.73 1.53 13.16
CA ARG A 174 -2.71 1.39 14.62
C ARG A 174 -4.04 1.78 15.20
#